data_04f044cf5c59c5f1da105d354889d744
#
_entry.id   04f044cf5c59c5f1da105d354889d744
#
_cell.length_a   1.000
_cell.length_b   1.000
_cell.length_c   1.000
_cell.angle_alpha   90.00
_cell.angle_beta   90.00
_cell.angle_gamma   90.00
#
_symmetry.space_group_name_H-M   'P 1'
#
loop_
_entity.id
_entity.type
_entity.pdbx_description
1 polymer ?
#
loop_
_entity_poly.entity_id
_entity_poly.type
_entity_poly.pdbx_seq_one_letter_code
_entity_poly.pdbx_strand_id
1 'polypeptide(L)'
;MTTIFEPARETPVIHETGVLVIGSGPGGLTAALAAARAGADVTLLDRFGCFGGNITVVGVEGFAWYRHEQTVEAGGIGREFEERAKAMGAATPESQSLSYELDSEGFKLVADRLVEEAGVHPMLHRQFVAPIMDGDAIKGVIVESKAGREAILARIVIDATGDADVAYRAGAPTRKTPVEQMQAASVMFHIAGVDKAAFMAGVK
;
A
#
# COMPACT_ATOMS: atom_id res chain seq x y z
N MET A 1 -23.98 22.97 -2.82
CA MET A 1 -22.56 23.04 -3.28
C MET A 1 -22.53 23.65 -4.65
N THR A 2 -21.58 24.57 -4.92
CA THR A 2 -21.34 25.08 -6.28
C THR A 2 -20.56 24.01 -7.05
N THR A 3 -20.98 23.75 -8.31
CA THR A 3 -20.29 22.79 -9.19
C THR A 3 -19.72 23.51 -10.39
N ILE A 4 -18.70 22.95 -10.99
CA ILE A 4 -18.14 23.38 -12.27
C ILE A 4 -18.24 22.22 -13.27
N PHE A 5 -18.35 22.55 -14.53
CA PHE A 5 -18.33 21.55 -15.59
C PHE A 5 -16.89 21.25 -15.99
N GLU A 6 -16.49 19.99 -15.91
CA GLU A 6 -15.23 19.49 -16.49
C GLU A 6 -15.53 18.99 -17.90
N PRO A 7 -14.92 19.57 -18.96
CA PRO A 7 -15.22 19.15 -20.33
C PRO A 7 -14.82 17.71 -20.58
N ALA A 8 -15.58 17.02 -21.42
CA ALA A 8 -15.23 15.68 -21.88
C ALA A 8 -13.88 15.72 -22.62
N ARG A 9 -13.08 14.67 -22.40
CA ARG A 9 -11.75 14.52 -23.03
C ARG A 9 -11.51 13.09 -23.46
N GLU A 10 -10.67 12.91 -24.47
CA GLU A 10 -10.04 11.64 -24.76
C GLU A 10 -8.84 11.46 -23.82
N THR A 11 -8.69 10.25 -23.27
CA THR A 11 -7.61 9.91 -22.35
C THR A 11 -6.74 8.83 -23.00
N PRO A 12 -5.42 9.07 -23.16
CA PRO A 12 -4.54 8.11 -23.79
C PRO A 12 -4.39 6.85 -22.95
N VAL A 13 -4.50 5.68 -23.57
CA VAL A 13 -4.14 4.40 -22.96
C VAL A 13 -2.62 4.25 -23.03
N ILE A 14 -1.97 4.21 -21.89
CA ILE A 14 -0.50 4.15 -21.81
C ILE A 14 0.02 2.75 -21.49
N HIS A 15 -0.83 1.87 -20.97
CA HIS A 15 -0.43 0.54 -20.55
C HIS A 15 -1.62 -0.42 -20.50
N GLU A 16 -1.32 -1.71 -20.74
CA GLU A 16 -2.25 -2.82 -20.59
C GLU A 16 -1.56 -3.93 -19.78
N THR A 17 -2.30 -4.57 -18.87
CA THR A 17 -1.75 -5.61 -17.98
C THR A 17 -2.78 -6.70 -17.69
N GLY A 18 -2.30 -7.87 -17.28
CA GLY A 18 -3.15 -8.95 -16.82
C GLY A 18 -3.83 -8.63 -15.49
N VAL A 19 -3.07 -8.17 -14.52
CA VAL A 19 -3.52 -7.82 -13.16
C VAL A 19 -2.99 -6.43 -12.80
N LEU A 20 -3.89 -5.52 -12.47
CA LEU A 20 -3.55 -4.19 -11.96
C LEU A 20 -3.87 -4.13 -10.46
N VAL A 21 -2.86 -3.92 -9.65
CA VAL A 21 -3.00 -3.70 -8.21
C VAL A 21 -2.89 -2.22 -7.92
N ILE A 22 -3.86 -1.63 -7.23
CA ILE A 22 -3.93 -0.21 -6.92
C ILE A 22 -3.75 0.01 -5.42
N GLY A 23 -2.65 0.68 -5.08
CA GLY A 23 -2.16 0.82 -3.72
C GLY A 23 -1.09 -0.21 -3.39
N SER A 24 0.06 0.26 -2.92
CA SER A 24 1.23 -0.54 -2.60
C SER A 24 1.49 -0.68 -1.09
N GLY A 25 0.45 -0.52 -0.27
CA GLY A 25 0.51 -0.90 1.13
C GLY A 25 0.79 -2.40 1.30
N PRO A 26 0.94 -2.90 2.55
CA PRO A 26 1.26 -4.31 2.79
C PRO A 26 0.33 -5.29 2.04
N GLY A 27 -0.97 -4.99 1.98
CA GLY A 27 -1.93 -5.80 1.23
C GLY A 27 -1.69 -5.80 -0.28
N GLY A 28 -1.44 -4.62 -0.86
CA GLY A 28 -1.18 -4.47 -2.29
C GLY A 28 0.15 -5.08 -2.72
N LEU A 29 1.23 -4.87 -1.94
CA LEU A 29 2.50 -5.55 -2.16
C LEU A 29 2.31 -7.07 -2.16
N THR A 30 1.64 -7.60 -1.14
CA THR A 30 1.38 -9.04 -1.04
C THR A 30 0.58 -9.57 -2.23
N ALA A 31 -0.47 -8.84 -2.65
CA ALA A 31 -1.29 -9.23 -3.78
C ALA A 31 -0.50 -9.22 -5.10
N ALA A 32 0.30 -8.19 -5.34
CA ALA A 32 1.12 -8.06 -6.54
C ALA A 32 2.18 -9.17 -6.61
N LEU A 33 2.91 -9.41 -5.52
CA LEU A 33 3.92 -10.46 -5.44
C LEU A 33 3.31 -11.85 -5.62
N ALA A 34 2.17 -12.11 -4.98
CA ALA A 34 1.48 -13.41 -5.11
C ALA A 34 1.01 -13.66 -6.54
N ALA A 35 0.38 -12.68 -7.18
CA ALA A 35 -0.08 -12.79 -8.55
C ALA A 35 1.09 -12.99 -9.55
N ALA A 36 2.17 -12.22 -9.41
CA ALA A 36 3.35 -12.35 -10.27
C ALA A 36 4.03 -13.71 -10.10
N ARG A 37 4.19 -14.18 -8.88
CA ARG A 37 4.74 -15.53 -8.57
C ARG A 37 3.86 -16.67 -9.07
N ALA A 38 2.56 -16.42 -9.26
CA ALA A 38 1.64 -17.36 -9.92
C ALA A 38 1.70 -17.27 -11.46
N GLY A 39 2.57 -16.45 -12.03
CA GLY A 39 2.79 -16.32 -13.47
C GLY A 39 1.90 -15.28 -14.15
N ALA A 40 1.22 -14.41 -13.42
CA ALA A 40 0.46 -13.33 -14.01
C ALA A 40 1.38 -12.17 -14.44
N ASP A 41 0.98 -11.46 -15.50
CA ASP A 41 1.52 -10.14 -15.84
C ASP A 41 0.87 -9.13 -14.89
N VAL A 42 1.70 -8.48 -14.05
CA VAL A 42 1.23 -7.65 -12.93
C VAL A 42 1.80 -6.24 -13.00
N THR A 43 0.93 -5.26 -12.87
CA THR A 43 1.30 -3.86 -12.63
C THR A 43 0.87 -3.46 -11.24
N LEU A 44 1.78 -2.82 -10.49
CA LEU A 44 1.54 -2.26 -9.16
C LEU A 44 1.60 -0.73 -9.22
N LEU A 45 0.46 -0.11 -8.95
CA LEU A 45 0.27 1.33 -9.03
C LEU A 45 0.17 1.96 -7.64
N ASP A 46 0.87 3.07 -7.43
CA ASP A 46 0.71 3.88 -6.22
C ASP A 46 0.83 5.38 -6.50
N ARG A 47 0.13 6.18 -5.69
CA ARG A 47 0.21 7.64 -5.72
C ARG A 47 1.51 8.18 -5.14
N PHE A 48 2.15 7.44 -4.26
CA PHE A 48 3.40 7.81 -3.63
C PHE A 48 4.62 7.41 -4.47
N GLY A 49 5.78 7.92 -4.11
CA GLY A 49 7.06 7.65 -4.77
C GLY A 49 7.81 6.46 -4.19
N CYS A 50 7.19 5.67 -3.32
CA CYS A 50 7.75 4.44 -2.75
C CYS A 50 6.63 3.46 -2.42
N PHE A 51 6.98 2.18 -2.35
CA PHE A 51 6.09 1.12 -1.88
C PHE A 51 6.06 1.03 -0.35
N GLY A 52 5.06 0.33 0.20
CA GLY A 52 4.96 -0.01 1.61
C GLY A 52 3.82 0.66 2.36
N GLY A 53 3.21 1.72 1.81
CA GLY A 53 2.03 2.39 2.36
C GLY A 53 2.22 2.81 3.82
N ASN A 54 1.47 2.21 4.75
CA ASN A 54 1.53 2.58 6.16
C ASN A 54 2.93 2.40 6.77
N ILE A 55 3.71 1.41 6.35
CA ILE A 55 5.05 1.17 6.89
C ILE A 55 5.99 2.30 6.49
N THR A 56 5.97 2.71 5.23
CA THR A 56 6.99 3.61 4.65
C THR A 56 6.55 5.07 4.58
N VAL A 57 5.29 5.32 4.20
CA VAL A 57 4.77 6.68 4.00
C VAL A 57 4.24 7.27 5.30
N VAL A 58 3.58 6.44 6.12
CA VAL A 58 2.98 6.88 7.38
C VAL A 58 3.94 6.70 8.56
N GLY A 59 4.91 5.76 8.46
CA GLY A 59 5.86 5.48 9.54
C GLY A 59 5.25 4.60 10.64
N VAL A 60 4.33 3.68 10.29
CA VAL A 60 3.89 2.63 11.20
C VAL A 60 4.92 1.49 11.14
N GLU A 61 5.94 1.63 11.96
CA GLU A 61 7.17 0.85 11.90
C GLU A 61 7.07 -0.45 12.71
N GLY A 62 6.13 -1.33 12.34
CA GLY A 62 6.00 -2.61 13.04
C GLY A 62 5.03 -3.57 12.38
N PHE A 63 5.20 -4.85 12.69
CA PHE A 63 4.26 -5.91 12.36
C PHE A 63 3.45 -6.27 13.61
N ALA A 64 2.26 -5.68 13.77
CA ALA A 64 1.38 -5.99 14.87
C ALA A 64 0.51 -7.23 14.57
N TRP A 65 0.18 -7.98 15.60
CA TRP A 65 -0.89 -8.99 15.64
C TRP A 65 -0.72 -10.26 14.80
N TYR A 66 0.44 -10.55 14.21
CA TYR A 66 0.65 -11.85 13.57
C TYR A 66 1.45 -12.84 14.42
N ARG A 67 1.81 -12.44 15.64
CA ARG A 67 2.36 -13.30 16.69
C ARG A 67 1.47 -13.29 17.92
N HIS A 68 1.20 -14.44 18.44
CA HIS A 68 0.42 -14.63 19.65
C HIS A 68 1.07 -15.73 20.51
N GLU A 69 1.14 -15.51 21.83
CA GLU A 69 1.60 -16.51 22.81
C GLU A 69 2.89 -17.26 22.42
N GLN A 70 3.90 -16.55 21.92
CA GLN A 70 5.18 -17.09 21.43
C GLN A 70 5.09 -17.92 20.14
N THR A 71 3.95 -17.94 19.48
CA THR A 71 3.78 -18.56 18.17
C THR A 71 3.76 -17.54 17.05
N VAL A 72 4.10 -17.96 15.82
CA VAL A 72 3.91 -17.17 14.60
C VAL A 72 2.72 -17.76 13.88
N GLU A 73 1.59 -17.07 13.91
CA GLU A 73 0.33 -17.55 13.34
C GLU A 73 0.15 -17.13 11.87
N ALA A 74 0.75 -16.02 11.49
CA ALA A 74 0.77 -15.60 10.09
C ALA A 74 2.00 -16.15 9.36
N GLY A 75 1.81 -16.44 8.07
CA GLY A 75 2.86 -16.99 7.21
C GLY A 75 2.92 -16.27 5.85
N GLY A 76 3.55 -16.90 4.88
CA GLY A 76 3.61 -16.43 3.50
C GLY A 76 4.39 -15.13 3.35
N ILE A 77 3.94 -14.27 2.42
CA ILE A 77 4.65 -13.07 2.00
C ILE A 77 4.76 -12.03 3.14
N GLY A 78 3.78 -11.95 4.03
CA GLY A 78 3.86 -11.06 5.19
C GLY A 78 5.03 -11.39 6.10
N ARG A 79 5.31 -12.68 6.32
CA ARG A 79 6.50 -13.11 7.06
C ARG A 79 7.78 -12.90 6.27
N GLU A 80 7.75 -13.07 4.95
CA GLU A 80 8.89 -12.78 4.09
C GLU A 80 9.32 -11.32 4.19
N PHE A 81 8.38 -10.38 4.31
CA PHE A 81 8.72 -8.97 4.55
C PHE A 81 9.60 -8.79 5.78
N GLU A 82 9.25 -9.42 6.89
CA GLU A 82 10.05 -9.35 8.11
C GLU A 82 11.43 -10.01 7.92
N GLU A 83 11.49 -11.21 7.35
CA GLU A 83 12.76 -11.91 7.16
C GLU A 83 13.71 -11.15 6.22
N ARG A 84 13.17 -10.52 5.17
CA ARG A 84 13.94 -9.66 4.28
C ARG A 84 14.43 -8.39 4.98
N ALA A 85 13.58 -7.76 5.79
CA ALA A 85 13.96 -6.59 6.59
C ALA A 85 15.08 -6.94 7.59
N LYS A 86 14.98 -8.07 8.28
CA LYS A 86 16.04 -8.58 9.17
C LYS A 86 17.36 -8.79 8.42
N ALA A 87 17.30 -9.45 7.29
CA ALA A 87 18.49 -9.75 6.48
C ALA A 87 19.19 -8.48 5.98
N MET A 88 18.46 -7.40 5.83
CA MET A 88 18.99 -6.08 5.43
C MET A 88 19.36 -5.18 6.60
N GLY A 89 19.16 -5.62 7.85
CA GLY A 89 19.38 -4.79 9.04
C GLY A 89 18.32 -3.70 9.24
N ALA A 90 17.18 -3.82 8.54
CA ALA A 90 16.04 -2.89 8.61
C ALA A 90 14.93 -3.36 9.56
N ALA A 91 15.21 -4.32 10.43
CA ALA A 91 14.29 -4.77 11.47
C ALA A 91 15.05 -5.09 12.75
N THR A 92 14.55 -4.62 13.88
CA THR A 92 15.09 -4.85 15.23
C THR A 92 14.03 -5.50 16.11
N PRO A 93 14.43 -6.43 17.04
CA PRO A 93 13.47 -7.00 17.97
C PRO A 93 12.80 -5.92 18.81
N GLU A 94 11.49 -5.97 18.94
CA GLU A 94 10.74 -5.11 19.85
C GLU A 94 10.94 -5.55 21.30
N SER A 95 11.15 -4.60 22.20
CA SER A 95 11.49 -4.92 23.60
C SER A 95 10.33 -5.47 24.43
N GLN A 96 9.11 -5.26 23.98
CA GLN A 96 7.88 -5.55 24.75
C GLN A 96 7.00 -6.63 24.11
N SER A 97 7.38 -7.15 22.95
CA SER A 97 6.64 -8.17 22.25
C SER A 97 7.57 -9.14 21.52
N LEU A 98 7.00 -10.17 20.88
CA LEU A 98 7.74 -11.05 19.98
C LEU A 98 7.84 -10.49 18.55
N SER A 99 7.43 -9.24 18.36
CA SER A 99 7.41 -8.56 17.08
C SER A 99 8.75 -7.91 16.75
N TYR A 100 8.80 -7.22 15.63
CA TYR A 100 9.96 -6.46 15.18
C TYR A 100 9.52 -5.05 14.82
N GLU A 101 10.31 -4.07 15.28
CA GLU A 101 10.28 -2.72 14.76
C GLU A 101 10.97 -2.70 13.41
N LEU A 102 10.39 -1.98 12.46
CA LEU A 102 10.92 -1.81 11.10
C LEU A 102 11.52 -0.42 10.94
N ASP A 103 12.65 -0.34 10.29
CA ASP A 103 13.14 0.90 9.70
C ASP A 103 12.36 1.17 8.41
N SER A 104 11.56 2.23 8.38
CA SER A 104 10.74 2.59 7.24
C SER A 104 11.56 2.89 5.98
N GLU A 105 12.73 3.50 6.11
CA GLU A 105 13.63 3.76 4.98
C GLU A 105 14.26 2.47 4.46
N GLY A 106 14.71 1.60 5.36
CA GLY A 106 15.21 0.28 5.00
C GLY A 106 14.13 -0.59 4.35
N PHE A 107 12.88 -0.50 4.81
CA PHE A 107 11.77 -1.26 4.22
C PHE A 107 11.41 -0.81 2.80
N LYS A 108 11.63 0.45 2.42
CA LYS A 108 11.48 0.88 1.01
C LYS A 108 12.37 0.05 0.09
N LEU A 109 13.64 -0.17 0.48
CA LEU A 109 14.57 -1.00 -0.29
C LEU A 109 14.16 -2.48 -0.31
N VAL A 110 13.60 -3.00 0.77
CA VAL A 110 13.04 -4.36 0.80
C VAL A 110 11.90 -4.49 -0.21
N ALA A 111 10.97 -3.54 -0.19
CA ALA A 111 9.83 -3.54 -1.09
C ALA A 111 10.24 -3.42 -2.57
N ASP A 112 11.18 -2.51 -2.87
CA ASP A 112 11.72 -2.33 -4.23
C ASP A 112 12.33 -3.64 -4.76
N ARG A 113 13.17 -4.31 -3.96
CA ARG A 113 13.79 -5.59 -4.36
C ARG A 113 12.75 -6.69 -4.57
N LEU A 114 11.76 -6.79 -3.72
CA LEU A 114 10.71 -7.80 -3.87
C LEU A 114 9.88 -7.58 -5.14
N VAL A 115 9.56 -6.33 -5.46
CA VAL A 115 8.85 -5.95 -6.69
C VAL A 115 9.69 -6.30 -7.93
N GLU A 116 10.98 -5.95 -7.92
CA GLU A 116 11.93 -6.23 -9.00
C GLU A 116 12.12 -7.74 -9.19
N GLU A 117 12.42 -8.49 -8.12
CA GLU A 117 12.64 -9.95 -8.15
C GLU A 117 11.41 -10.72 -8.65
N ALA A 118 10.20 -10.23 -8.36
CA ALA A 118 8.96 -10.83 -8.83
C ALA A 118 8.59 -10.43 -10.27
N GLY A 119 9.29 -9.50 -10.88
CA GLY A 119 8.99 -9.00 -12.22
C GLY A 119 7.71 -8.20 -12.31
N VAL A 120 7.27 -7.59 -11.20
CA VAL A 120 6.10 -6.70 -11.17
C VAL A 120 6.45 -5.37 -11.82
N HIS A 121 5.60 -4.88 -12.73
CA HIS A 121 5.78 -3.58 -13.36
C HIS A 121 5.37 -2.44 -12.41
N PRO A 122 6.31 -1.56 -11.97
CA PRO A 122 5.99 -0.50 -11.02
C PRO A 122 5.44 0.76 -11.73
N MET A 123 4.38 1.35 -11.17
CA MET A 123 3.84 2.65 -11.58
C MET A 123 3.61 3.56 -10.38
N LEU A 124 4.67 4.23 -9.93
CA LEU A 124 4.62 5.20 -8.83
C LEU A 124 4.22 6.60 -9.30
N HIS A 125 3.85 7.47 -8.35
CA HIS A 125 3.38 8.85 -8.60
C HIS A 125 2.16 8.92 -9.54
N ARG A 126 1.28 7.93 -9.47
CA ARG A 126 0.02 7.90 -10.24
C ARG A 126 -1.17 7.75 -9.31
N GLN A 127 -1.95 8.80 -9.24
CA GLN A 127 -3.17 8.84 -8.43
C GLN A 127 -4.32 8.18 -9.19
N PHE A 128 -4.96 7.19 -8.59
CA PHE A 128 -6.23 6.66 -9.08
C PHE A 128 -7.30 7.76 -9.10
N VAL A 129 -8.04 7.87 -10.21
CA VAL A 129 -9.09 8.87 -10.41
C VAL A 129 -10.46 8.22 -10.56
N ALA A 130 -10.59 7.28 -11.49
CA ALA A 130 -11.86 6.62 -11.78
C ALA A 130 -11.65 5.22 -12.38
N PRO A 131 -12.57 4.28 -12.17
CA PRO A 131 -12.57 3.03 -12.91
C PRO A 131 -13.06 3.25 -14.35
N ILE A 132 -12.57 2.43 -15.27
CA ILE A 132 -13.11 2.30 -16.63
C ILE A 132 -14.06 1.11 -16.60
N MET A 133 -15.35 1.37 -16.80
CA MET A 133 -16.41 0.38 -16.64
C MET A 133 -16.94 -0.10 -17.99
N ASP A 134 -17.29 -1.39 -18.08
CA ASP A 134 -18.09 -1.98 -19.13
C ASP A 134 -19.22 -2.79 -18.45
N GLY A 135 -20.40 -2.20 -18.37
CA GLY A 135 -21.45 -2.67 -17.46
C GLY A 135 -20.96 -2.70 -16.03
N ASP A 136 -21.03 -3.85 -15.37
CA ASP A 136 -20.57 -4.07 -14.01
C ASP A 136 -19.09 -4.52 -13.92
N ALA A 137 -18.40 -4.62 -15.04
CA ALA A 137 -17.01 -5.06 -15.08
C ALA A 137 -16.05 -3.88 -15.15
N ILE A 138 -15.03 -3.87 -14.31
CA ILE A 138 -13.91 -2.93 -14.39
C ILE A 138 -12.96 -3.43 -15.47
N LYS A 139 -12.67 -2.59 -16.48
CA LYS A 139 -11.74 -2.88 -17.58
C LYS A 139 -10.39 -2.18 -17.44
N GLY A 140 -10.24 -1.38 -16.45
CA GLY A 140 -9.05 -0.61 -16.18
C GLY A 140 -9.35 0.61 -15.31
N VAL A 141 -8.42 1.54 -15.29
CA VAL A 141 -8.56 2.76 -14.48
C VAL A 141 -8.04 3.98 -15.22
N ILE A 142 -8.58 5.13 -14.85
CA ILE A 142 -8.02 6.44 -15.13
C ILE A 142 -7.14 6.84 -13.95
N VAL A 143 -5.95 7.32 -14.27
CA VAL A 143 -4.98 7.85 -13.31
C VAL A 143 -4.60 9.29 -13.66
N GLU A 144 -4.08 10.01 -12.68
CA GLU A 144 -3.50 11.33 -12.86
C GLU A 144 -2.04 11.31 -12.38
N SER A 145 -1.16 11.92 -13.15
CA SER A 145 0.25 12.07 -12.82
C SER A 145 0.76 13.44 -13.26
N LYS A 146 2.06 13.69 -13.10
CA LYS A 146 2.68 14.90 -13.65
C LYS A 146 2.60 14.96 -15.20
N ALA A 147 2.45 13.80 -15.87
CA ALA A 147 2.24 13.74 -17.32
C ALA A 147 0.80 14.07 -17.73
N GLY A 148 -0.11 14.19 -16.76
CA GLY A 148 -1.53 14.44 -16.97
C GLY A 148 -2.37 13.18 -16.76
N ARG A 149 -3.56 13.19 -17.36
CA ARG A 149 -4.53 12.10 -17.23
C ARG A 149 -4.25 11.00 -18.24
N GLU A 150 -4.14 9.77 -17.72
CA GLU A 150 -3.75 8.57 -18.45
C GLU A 150 -4.71 7.41 -18.14
N ALA A 151 -4.84 6.44 -19.02
CA ALA A 151 -5.63 5.23 -18.82
C ALA A 151 -4.74 3.99 -18.81
N ILE A 152 -5.03 3.06 -17.89
CA ILE A 152 -4.40 1.75 -17.80
C ILE A 152 -5.50 0.70 -17.92
N LEU A 153 -5.39 -0.19 -18.92
CA LEU A 153 -6.33 -1.29 -19.09
C LEU A 153 -5.85 -2.54 -18.35
N ALA A 154 -6.79 -3.32 -17.82
CA ALA A 154 -6.47 -4.53 -17.09
C ALA A 154 -7.60 -5.56 -17.19
N ARG A 155 -7.24 -6.85 -17.17
CA ARG A 155 -8.24 -7.93 -17.12
C ARG A 155 -8.79 -8.12 -15.71
N ILE A 156 -7.96 -7.92 -14.70
CA ILE A 156 -8.29 -8.00 -13.27
C ILE A 156 -7.77 -6.75 -12.59
N VAL A 157 -8.60 -6.15 -11.75
CA VAL A 157 -8.22 -5.01 -10.91
C VAL A 157 -8.35 -5.42 -9.44
N ILE A 158 -7.29 -5.22 -8.67
CA ILE A 158 -7.26 -5.46 -7.23
C ILE A 158 -7.23 -4.09 -6.54
N ASP A 159 -8.28 -3.80 -5.76
CA ASP A 159 -8.34 -2.62 -4.93
C ASP A 159 -7.60 -2.87 -3.61
N ALA A 160 -6.44 -2.24 -3.48
CA ALA A 160 -5.61 -2.24 -2.27
C ALA A 160 -5.35 -0.81 -1.75
N THR A 161 -6.25 0.11 -2.05
CA THR A 161 -6.14 1.54 -1.70
C THR A 161 -6.24 1.81 -0.20
N GLY A 162 -6.71 0.85 0.59
CA GLY A 162 -6.93 0.96 2.03
C GLY A 162 -8.33 1.44 2.39
N ASP A 163 -8.96 2.26 1.55
CA ASP A 163 -10.30 2.83 1.75
C ASP A 163 -11.36 2.34 0.75
N ALA A 164 -11.03 1.31 -0.06
CA ALA A 164 -11.89 0.78 -1.13
C ALA A 164 -12.26 1.84 -2.19
N ASP A 165 -11.32 2.70 -2.55
CA ASP A 165 -11.58 3.81 -3.47
C ASP A 165 -12.04 3.35 -4.85
N VAL A 166 -11.47 2.24 -5.36
CA VAL A 166 -11.84 1.68 -6.67
C VAL A 166 -13.22 1.05 -6.60
N ALA A 167 -13.47 0.22 -5.60
CA ALA A 167 -14.76 -0.45 -5.39
C ALA A 167 -15.90 0.58 -5.22
N TYR A 168 -15.67 1.60 -4.39
CA TYR A 168 -16.64 2.68 -4.18
C TYR A 168 -16.97 3.43 -5.47
N ARG A 169 -15.95 3.81 -6.23
CA ARG A 169 -16.15 4.56 -7.49
C ARG A 169 -16.69 3.70 -8.63
N ALA A 170 -16.50 2.38 -8.54
CA ALA A 170 -17.12 1.42 -9.46
C ALA A 170 -18.59 1.14 -9.15
N GLY A 171 -19.13 1.70 -8.06
CA GLY A 171 -20.54 1.49 -7.66
C GLY A 171 -20.78 0.21 -6.87
N ALA A 172 -19.72 -0.49 -6.44
CA ALA A 172 -19.88 -1.65 -5.58
C ALA A 172 -20.47 -1.26 -4.20
N PRO A 173 -21.28 -2.11 -3.59
CA PRO A 173 -21.79 -1.86 -2.25
C PRO A 173 -20.65 -1.73 -1.24
N THR A 174 -20.55 -0.57 -0.60
CA THR A 174 -19.55 -0.29 0.44
C THR A 174 -20.23 0.13 1.73
N ARG A 175 -19.57 -0.13 2.85
CA ARG A 175 -20.02 0.31 4.17
C ARG A 175 -18.98 1.27 4.76
N LYS A 176 -19.43 2.45 5.16
CA LYS A 176 -18.63 3.39 5.94
C LYS A 176 -18.96 3.24 7.41
N THR A 177 -17.92 3.07 8.24
CA THR A 177 -18.10 3.06 9.70
C THR A 177 -18.66 4.41 10.17
N PRO A 178 -19.68 4.43 11.01
CA PRO A 178 -20.19 5.66 11.63
C PRO A 178 -19.07 6.41 12.37
N VAL A 179 -19.08 7.74 12.33
CA VAL A 179 -18.00 8.58 12.89
C VAL A 179 -17.76 8.29 14.38
N GLU A 180 -18.82 8.04 15.13
CA GLU A 180 -18.76 7.70 16.55
C GLU A 180 -18.15 6.32 16.86
N GLN A 181 -17.99 5.48 15.85
CA GLN A 181 -17.38 4.14 15.95
C GLN A 181 -16.00 4.09 15.26
N MET A 182 -15.56 5.18 14.64
CA MET A 182 -14.25 5.23 14.03
C MET A 182 -13.14 5.30 15.08
N GLN A 183 -12.01 4.69 14.77
CA GLN A 183 -10.79 4.92 15.54
C GLN A 183 -10.38 6.39 15.44
N ALA A 184 -9.76 6.90 16.50
CA ALA A 184 -9.17 8.22 16.48
C ALA A 184 -8.06 8.30 15.41
N ALA A 185 -7.96 9.45 14.75
CA ALA A 185 -6.86 9.72 13.86
C ALA A 185 -5.56 9.90 14.67
N SER A 186 -4.46 9.38 14.15
CA SER A 186 -3.13 9.53 14.74
C SER A 186 -2.21 10.26 13.77
N VAL A 187 -1.30 11.06 14.31
CA VAL A 187 -0.23 11.70 13.56
C VAL A 187 1.09 11.05 14.00
N MET A 188 1.83 10.51 13.03
CA MET A 188 3.16 9.97 13.25
C MET A 188 4.19 11.06 12.93
N PHE A 189 5.21 11.18 13.79
CA PHE A 189 6.32 12.11 13.57
C PHE A 189 7.58 11.59 14.27
N HIS A 190 8.74 11.96 13.74
CA HIS A 190 10.03 11.58 14.30
C HIS A 190 10.64 12.77 15.06
N ILE A 191 11.27 12.48 16.19
CA ILE A 191 12.01 13.45 16.99
C ILE A 191 13.47 12.98 17.09
N ALA A 192 14.39 13.89 16.85
CA ALA A 192 15.83 13.65 17.02
C ALA A 192 16.38 14.45 18.22
N GLY A 193 17.54 14.02 18.71
CA GLY A 193 18.22 14.71 19.81
C GLY A 193 17.60 14.52 21.20
N VAL A 194 16.79 13.47 21.38
CA VAL A 194 16.15 13.16 22.66
C VAL A 194 17.15 12.46 23.59
N ASP A 195 17.28 12.94 24.82
CA ASP A 195 17.92 12.17 25.89
C ASP A 195 17.01 11.02 26.30
N LYS A 196 17.32 9.83 25.77
CA LYS A 196 16.51 8.62 25.98
C LYS A 196 16.38 8.24 27.45
N ALA A 197 17.44 8.45 28.27
CA ALA A 197 17.41 8.11 29.69
C ALA A 197 16.46 9.04 30.46
N ALA A 198 16.56 10.34 30.20
CA ALA A 198 15.65 11.33 30.79
C ALA A 198 14.21 11.13 30.36
N PHE A 199 13.98 10.83 29.07
CA PHE A 199 12.65 10.52 28.55
C PHE A 199 12.04 9.32 29.25
N MET A 200 12.74 8.19 29.31
CA MET A 200 12.25 6.95 29.94
C MET A 200 12.01 7.11 31.46
N ALA A 201 12.77 7.96 32.13
CA ALA A 201 12.53 8.28 33.55
C ALA A 201 11.28 9.15 33.74
N GLY A 202 10.88 9.93 32.77
CA GLY A 202 9.69 10.79 32.79
C GLY A 202 8.38 10.13 32.40
N VAL A 203 8.44 9.01 31.67
CA VAL A 203 7.26 8.22 31.28
C VAL A 203 6.86 7.33 32.44
N LYS A 204 5.70 7.60 33.05
CA LYS A 204 5.12 6.81 34.14
C LYS A 204 4.07 5.84 33.62
#